data_f71a67761047630703e70b873353a5ea
#
_entry.id   f71a67761047630703e70b873353a5ea
#
_cell.length_a   1.000
_cell.length_b   1.000
_cell.length_c   1.000
_cell.angle_alpha   90.00
_cell.angle_beta   90.00
_cell.angle_gamma   90.00
#
_symmetry.space_group_name_H-M   'P 1'
#
loop_
_entity.id
_entity.type
_entity.pdbx_description
1 polymer ?
#
loop_
_entity_poly.entity_id
_entity_poly.type
_entity_poly.pdbx_seq_one_letter_code
_entity_poly.pdbx_strand_id
1 'polypeptide(L)'
;MSSLEDVLSTVRERVTPTAAERRRLSATADRLIARAEAAIDDRGLDADVLQVGSTARGTWLAGDRDIDLFVRFRPDLPREDLETHGLDIGHAVLPDGHQEYAEHPYVKGTVDGFDVDCVPCYRVDSATEIRSAVDRTPFHTRYLDARIDDDLAGDVRVFKRFLKGIGAYGSDLKTRGFSG
;
A
#
# COMPACT_ATOMS: atom_id res chain seq x y z
N MET A 1 8.25 31.64 -23.50
CA MET A 1 7.78 31.27 -22.13
C MET A 1 6.94 30.02 -22.29
N SER A 2 7.26 28.95 -21.56
CA SER A 2 6.44 27.73 -21.58
C SER A 2 5.06 28.07 -21.00
N SER A 3 4.00 27.57 -21.60
CA SER A 3 2.65 27.69 -21.05
C SER A 3 2.53 26.83 -19.77
N LEU A 4 1.52 27.08 -18.95
CA LEU A 4 1.23 26.22 -17.80
C LEU A 4 0.97 24.77 -18.27
N GLU A 5 0.30 24.60 -19.39
CA GLU A 5 0.02 23.29 -19.99
C GLU A 5 1.30 22.55 -20.38
N ASP A 6 2.29 23.23 -20.97
CA ASP A 6 3.59 22.64 -21.31
C ASP A 6 4.32 22.15 -20.06
N VAL A 7 4.26 22.94 -18.98
CA VAL A 7 4.87 22.58 -17.69
C VAL A 7 4.18 21.36 -17.09
N LEU A 8 2.85 21.34 -17.06
CA LEU A 8 2.06 20.22 -16.52
C LEU A 8 2.29 18.94 -17.32
N SER A 9 2.33 19.02 -18.66
CA SER A 9 2.65 17.88 -19.52
C SER A 9 4.04 17.31 -19.22
N THR A 10 5.04 18.18 -19.12
CA THR A 10 6.42 17.78 -18.80
C THR A 10 6.50 17.13 -17.41
N VAL A 11 5.80 17.66 -16.42
CA VAL A 11 5.77 17.07 -15.07
C VAL A 11 5.08 15.73 -15.12
N ARG A 12 3.93 15.61 -15.81
CA ARG A 12 3.17 14.36 -15.95
C ARG A 12 4.03 13.24 -16.54
N GLU A 13 4.79 13.52 -17.61
CA GLU A 13 5.71 12.56 -18.20
C GLU A 13 6.78 12.09 -17.21
N ARG A 14 7.36 13.00 -16.44
CA ARG A 14 8.44 12.70 -15.48
C ARG A 14 7.97 11.90 -14.26
N VAL A 15 6.73 12.12 -13.82
CA VAL A 15 6.20 11.47 -12.61
C VAL A 15 5.46 10.17 -12.90
N THR A 16 5.17 9.89 -14.16
CA THR A 16 4.46 8.66 -14.56
C THR A 16 5.43 7.49 -14.61
N PRO A 17 5.17 6.41 -13.86
CA PRO A 17 5.99 5.22 -13.90
C PRO A 17 6.05 4.63 -15.30
N THR A 18 7.23 4.19 -15.71
CA THR A 18 7.43 3.51 -16.99
C THR A 18 6.73 2.15 -17.02
N ALA A 19 6.49 1.63 -18.21
CA ALA A 19 5.94 0.28 -18.37
C ALA A 19 6.86 -0.80 -17.74
N ALA A 20 8.17 -0.57 -17.73
CA ALA A 20 9.13 -1.47 -17.09
C ALA A 20 9.01 -1.46 -15.56
N GLU A 21 8.88 -0.26 -14.95
CA GLU A 21 8.65 -0.12 -13.52
C GLU A 21 7.33 -0.78 -13.09
N ARG A 22 6.25 -0.55 -13.85
CA ARG A 22 4.94 -1.15 -13.56
C ARG A 22 5.00 -2.68 -13.59
N ARG A 23 5.61 -3.27 -14.63
CA ARG A 23 5.77 -4.73 -14.73
C ARG A 23 6.60 -5.29 -13.60
N ARG A 24 7.69 -4.62 -13.22
CA ARG A 24 8.55 -5.07 -12.13
C ARG A 24 7.81 -5.03 -10.79
N LEU A 25 7.07 -3.95 -10.51
CA LEU A 25 6.25 -3.82 -9.30
C LEU A 25 5.18 -4.92 -9.25
N SER A 26 4.40 -5.08 -10.33
CA SER A 26 3.35 -6.11 -10.39
C SER A 26 3.93 -7.50 -10.16
N ALA A 27 5.00 -7.88 -10.87
CA ALA A 27 5.61 -9.20 -10.70
C ALA A 27 6.14 -9.44 -9.28
N THR A 28 6.64 -8.40 -8.60
CA THR A 28 7.08 -8.53 -7.20
C THR A 28 5.88 -8.64 -6.27
N ALA A 29 4.85 -7.81 -6.44
CA ALA A 29 3.63 -7.86 -5.64
C ALA A 29 2.92 -9.21 -5.77
N ASP A 30 2.72 -9.71 -7.01
CA ASP A 30 2.08 -11.01 -7.28
C ASP A 30 2.81 -12.16 -6.57
N ARG A 31 4.14 -12.14 -6.59
CA ARG A 31 4.97 -13.14 -5.91
C ARG A 31 4.85 -13.07 -4.39
N LEU A 32 4.78 -11.86 -3.82
CA LEU A 32 4.61 -11.66 -2.38
C LEU A 32 3.21 -12.05 -1.92
N ILE A 33 2.19 -11.74 -2.71
CA ILE A 33 0.80 -12.18 -2.48
C ILE A 33 0.74 -13.70 -2.46
N ALA A 34 1.30 -14.37 -3.46
CA ALA A 34 1.32 -15.84 -3.51
C ALA A 34 2.03 -16.47 -2.29
N ARG A 35 3.09 -15.84 -1.78
CA ARG A 35 3.73 -16.29 -0.53
C ARG A 35 2.83 -16.12 0.70
N ALA A 36 2.11 -15.00 0.76
CA ALA A 36 1.17 -14.74 1.86
C ALA A 36 0.00 -15.75 1.82
N GLU A 37 -0.57 -15.99 0.66
CA GLU A 37 -1.65 -16.98 0.45
C GLU A 37 -1.19 -18.37 0.85
N ALA A 38 -0.01 -18.81 0.40
CA ALA A 38 0.55 -20.11 0.79
C ALA A 38 0.76 -20.21 2.32
N ALA A 39 1.25 -19.15 2.96
CA ALA A 39 1.45 -19.12 4.41
C ALA A 39 0.12 -19.13 5.20
N ILE A 40 -0.94 -18.58 4.65
CA ILE A 40 -2.32 -18.64 5.19
C ILE A 40 -2.85 -20.07 5.08
N ASP A 41 -2.74 -20.67 3.89
CA ASP A 41 -3.23 -22.02 3.61
C ASP A 41 -2.51 -23.08 4.46
N ASP A 42 -1.18 -23.01 4.56
CA ASP A 42 -0.36 -23.92 5.37
C ASP A 42 -0.75 -23.92 6.86
N ARG A 43 -1.32 -22.82 7.34
CA ARG A 43 -1.78 -22.67 8.74
C ARG A 43 -3.27 -22.90 8.92
N GLY A 44 -4.01 -23.14 7.83
CA GLY A 44 -5.46 -23.33 7.85
C GLY A 44 -6.22 -22.11 8.38
N LEU A 45 -5.73 -20.91 8.11
CA LEU A 45 -6.30 -19.67 8.62
C LEU A 45 -7.42 -19.15 7.69
N ASP A 46 -8.51 -18.66 8.28
CA ASP A 46 -9.52 -17.88 7.53
C ASP A 46 -9.04 -16.43 7.40
N ALA A 47 -8.22 -16.21 6.39
CA ALA A 47 -7.65 -14.92 6.05
C ALA A 47 -7.46 -14.80 4.53
N ASP A 48 -7.30 -13.58 4.06
CA ASP A 48 -6.91 -13.28 2.69
C ASP A 48 -5.86 -12.15 2.64
N VAL A 49 -5.28 -11.90 1.48
CA VAL A 49 -4.31 -10.82 1.30
C VAL A 49 -4.76 -9.84 0.23
N LEU A 50 -4.53 -8.56 0.47
CA LEU A 50 -4.87 -7.47 -0.43
C LEU A 50 -3.69 -6.50 -0.55
N GLN A 51 -3.28 -6.19 -1.79
CA GLN A 51 -2.42 -5.04 -2.02
C GLN A 51 -3.23 -3.75 -1.87
N VAL A 52 -2.68 -2.77 -1.16
CA VAL A 52 -3.29 -1.47 -0.93
C VAL A 52 -2.30 -0.34 -1.26
N GLY A 53 -2.63 0.87 -0.92
CA GLY A 53 -1.73 2.01 -1.09
C GLY A 53 -1.71 2.57 -2.51
N SER A 54 -0.76 3.45 -2.76
CA SER A 54 -0.65 4.15 -4.04
C SER A 54 -0.25 3.24 -5.19
N THR A 55 0.50 2.19 -4.92
CA THR A 55 0.96 1.21 -5.91
C THR A 55 -0.18 0.33 -6.40
N ALA A 56 -1.10 -0.05 -5.53
CA ALA A 56 -2.32 -0.76 -5.90
C ALA A 56 -3.23 0.10 -6.80
N ARG A 57 -3.36 1.39 -6.48
CA ARG A 57 -4.24 2.34 -7.19
C ARG A 57 -3.63 2.98 -8.43
N GLY A 58 -2.38 2.69 -8.77
CA GLY A 58 -1.70 3.32 -9.90
C GLY A 58 -1.37 4.80 -9.71
N THR A 59 -1.48 5.34 -8.49
CA THR A 59 -1.21 6.76 -8.18
C THR A 59 0.19 7.03 -7.64
N TRP A 60 1.10 6.06 -7.69
CA TRP A 60 2.48 6.18 -7.27
C TRP A 60 3.34 6.96 -8.29
N LEU A 61 4.38 7.62 -7.81
CA LEU A 61 5.29 8.40 -8.65
C LEU A 61 6.39 7.49 -9.20
N ALA A 62 6.89 7.80 -10.40
CA ALA A 62 8.08 7.17 -10.93
C ALA A 62 9.21 7.23 -9.90
N GLY A 63 9.80 6.07 -9.58
CA GLY A 63 10.84 5.92 -8.56
C GLY A 63 10.35 5.65 -7.13
N ASP A 64 9.05 5.80 -6.83
CA ASP A 64 8.47 5.30 -5.56
C ASP A 64 8.57 3.77 -5.54
N ARG A 65 8.79 3.17 -4.36
CA ARG A 65 9.12 1.75 -4.22
C ARG A 65 8.37 1.05 -3.09
N ASP A 66 7.19 1.54 -2.72
CA ASP A 66 6.41 1.01 -1.61
C ASP A 66 5.40 -0.03 -2.10
N ILE A 67 5.36 -1.19 -1.45
CA ILE A 67 4.34 -2.23 -1.63
C ILE A 67 3.70 -2.50 -0.27
N ASP A 68 2.42 -2.18 -0.16
CA ASP A 68 1.65 -2.41 1.07
C ASP A 68 0.77 -3.65 0.89
N LEU A 69 1.00 -4.70 1.67
CA LEU A 69 0.20 -5.91 1.70
C LEU A 69 -0.57 -5.98 3.02
N PHE A 70 -1.88 -6.09 2.93
CA PHE A 70 -2.75 -6.24 4.08
C PHE A 70 -3.26 -7.68 4.17
N VAL A 71 -2.91 -8.36 5.27
CA VAL A 71 -3.44 -9.69 5.60
C VAL A 71 -4.71 -9.48 6.43
N ARG A 72 -5.86 -9.84 5.84
CA ARG A 72 -7.17 -9.57 6.43
C ARG A 72 -7.73 -10.81 7.07
N PHE A 73 -7.88 -10.79 8.37
CA PHE A 73 -8.44 -11.87 9.18
C PHE A 73 -9.93 -11.70 9.42
N ARG A 74 -10.61 -12.79 9.72
CA ARG A 74 -12.03 -12.75 10.11
C ARG A 74 -12.24 -11.79 11.30
N PRO A 75 -13.40 -11.11 11.36
CA PRO A 75 -13.60 -10.04 12.34
C PRO A 75 -13.74 -10.52 13.78
N ASP A 76 -14.06 -11.79 14.01
CA ASP A 76 -14.20 -12.38 15.33
C ASP A 76 -12.89 -12.97 15.91
N LEU A 77 -11.79 -12.92 15.14
CA LEU A 77 -10.48 -13.35 15.64
C LEU A 77 -10.03 -12.45 16.81
N PRO A 78 -9.58 -13.02 17.94
CA PRO A 78 -8.99 -12.25 19.02
C PRO A 78 -7.80 -11.41 18.55
N ARG A 79 -7.62 -10.22 19.13
CA ARG A 79 -6.53 -9.31 18.73
C ARG A 79 -5.15 -9.94 18.87
N GLU A 80 -4.91 -10.67 19.93
CA GLU A 80 -3.64 -11.36 20.20
C GLU A 80 -3.32 -12.39 19.13
N ASP A 81 -4.33 -13.13 18.67
CA ASP A 81 -4.18 -14.12 17.59
C ASP A 81 -3.94 -13.43 16.24
N LEU A 82 -4.65 -12.32 15.97
CA LEU A 82 -4.42 -11.50 14.77
C LEU A 82 -2.98 -10.99 14.71
N GLU A 83 -2.46 -10.46 15.82
CA GLU A 83 -1.10 -9.95 15.90
C GLU A 83 -0.07 -11.08 15.73
N THR A 84 -0.28 -12.23 16.38
CA THR A 84 0.59 -13.40 16.27
C THR A 84 0.61 -13.97 14.85
N HIS A 85 -0.56 -14.27 14.30
CA HIS A 85 -0.65 -14.79 12.93
C HIS A 85 -0.18 -13.79 11.89
N GLY A 86 -0.44 -12.50 12.11
CA GLY A 86 0.03 -11.43 11.23
C GLY A 86 1.54 -11.37 11.15
N LEU A 87 2.24 -11.48 12.28
CA LEU A 87 3.70 -11.54 12.32
C LEU A 87 4.24 -12.83 11.68
N ASP A 88 3.62 -13.99 11.96
CA ASP A 88 4.03 -15.27 11.38
C ASP A 88 3.93 -15.28 9.85
N ILE A 89 2.83 -14.74 9.30
CA ILE A 89 2.66 -14.58 7.85
C ILE A 89 3.63 -13.53 7.32
N GLY A 90 3.78 -12.40 8.01
CA GLY A 90 4.70 -11.35 7.63
C GLY A 90 6.14 -11.85 7.49
N HIS A 91 6.63 -12.66 8.43
CA HIS A 91 7.96 -13.29 8.35
C HIS A 91 8.05 -14.40 7.31
N ALA A 92 6.96 -15.09 7.00
CA ALA A 92 6.93 -16.04 5.87
C ALA A 92 7.05 -15.32 4.51
N VAL A 93 6.45 -14.13 4.38
CA VAL A 93 6.54 -13.28 3.18
C VAL A 93 7.90 -12.59 3.09
N LEU A 94 8.40 -12.08 4.22
CA LEU A 94 9.63 -11.29 4.38
C LEU A 94 10.54 -11.97 5.42
N PRO A 95 11.29 -13.03 5.04
CA PRO A 95 12.11 -13.78 6.00
C PRO A 95 13.20 -12.92 6.68
N ASP A 96 13.74 -11.95 5.96
CA ASP A 96 14.75 -11.01 6.46
C ASP A 96 14.13 -9.69 6.97
N GLY A 97 12.80 -9.65 7.09
CA GLY A 97 12.07 -8.49 7.57
C GLY A 97 12.19 -8.29 9.08
N HIS A 98 11.96 -7.07 9.52
CA HIS A 98 11.92 -6.70 10.92
C HIS A 98 10.53 -6.23 11.34
N GLN A 99 10.27 -6.36 12.63
CA GLN A 99 8.98 -5.95 13.19
C GLN A 99 8.95 -4.43 13.40
N GLU A 100 7.85 -3.83 12.97
CA GLU A 100 7.48 -2.44 13.21
C GLU A 100 6.13 -2.38 13.90
N TYR A 101 5.77 -1.19 14.41
CA TYR A 101 4.54 -0.99 15.16
C TYR A 101 3.74 0.17 14.61
N ALA A 102 2.49 -0.12 14.25
CA ALA A 102 1.44 0.85 13.97
C ALA A 102 0.28 0.63 14.96
N GLU A 103 -0.93 0.43 14.48
CA GLU A 103 -2.07 -0.01 15.32
C GLU A 103 -1.87 -1.45 15.82
N HIS A 104 -1.32 -2.30 14.95
CA HIS A 104 -0.85 -3.66 15.23
C HIS A 104 0.63 -3.77 14.88
N PRO A 105 1.37 -4.73 15.48
CA PRO A 105 2.69 -5.05 15.00
C PRO A 105 2.61 -5.62 13.58
N TYR A 106 3.56 -5.26 12.73
CA TYR A 106 3.64 -5.72 11.34
C TYR A 106 5.09 -5.98 10.93
N VAL A 107 5.29 -6.64 9.79
CA VAL A 107 6.63 -6.92 9.29
C VAL A 107 6.95 -6.02 8.12
N LYS A 108 8.10 -5.36 8.20
CA LYS A 108 8.66 -4.52 7.16
C LYS A 108 9.95 -5.11 6.61
N GLY A 109 10.16 -5.01 5.31
CA GLY A 109 11.38 -5.49 4.67
C GLY A 109 11.57 -4.92 3.28
N THR A 110 12.62 -5.37 2.58
CA THR A 110 12.90 -4.94 1.20
C THR A 110 13.03 -6.17 0.31
N VAL A 111 12.31 -6.18 -0.81
CA VAL A 111 12.34 -7.26 -1.82
C VAL A 111 12.50 -6.65 -3.20
N ASP A 112 13.50 -7.07 -3.96
CA ASP A 112 13.83 -6.57 -5.30
C ASP A 112 13.99 -5.04 -5.39
N GLY A 113 14.37 -4.41 -4.27
CA GLY A 113 14.51 -2.97 -4.14
C GLY A 113 13.17 -2.24 -3.97
N PHE A 114 12.08 -2.94 -3.60
CA PHE A 114 10.85 -2.37 -3.10
C PHE A 114 10.81 -2.49 -1.58
N ASP A 115 10.39 -1.43 -0.91
CA ASP A 115 10.05 -1.45 0.50
C ASP A 115 8.66 -2.09 0.63
N VAL A 116 8.56 -3.09 1.51
CA VAL A 116 7.35 -3.90 1.65
C VAL A 116 6.88 -3.87 3.09
N ASP A 117 5.64 -3.48 3.29
CA ASP A 117 4.96 -3.55 4.57
C ASP A 117 3.89 -4.66 4.50
N CYS A 118 3.98 -5.64 5.41
CA CYS A 118 3.01 -6.72 5.56
C CYS A 118 2.22 -6.52 6.85
N VAL A 119 1.00 -5.98 6.73
CA VAL A 119 0.20 -5.43 7.84
C VAL A 119 -1.03 -6.30 8.11
N PRO A 120 -1.23 -6.82 9.33
CA PRO A 120 -2.47 -7.50 9.69
C PRO A 120 -3.60 -6.49 9.93
N CYS A 121 -4.82 -6.86 9.51
CA CYS A 121 -6.03 -6.10 9.82
C CYS A 121 -7.25 -7.03 9.86
N TYR A 122 -8.39 -6.51 10.26
CA TYR A 122 -9.66 -7.22 10.19
C TYR A 122 -10.32 -7.06 8.83
N ARG A 123 -10.91 -8.16 8.33
CA ARG A 123 -11.78 -8.16 7.16
C ARG A 123 -13.16 -7.69 7.60
N VAL A 124 -13.49 -6.45 7.28
CA VAL A 124 -14.75 -5.83 7.66
C VAL A 124 -15.53 -5.43 6.40
N ASP A 125 -16.84 -5.63 6.42
CA ASP A 125 -17.73 -5.39 5.26
C ASP A 125 -18.36 -4.00 5.30
N SER A 126 -18.39 -3.38 6.47
CA SER A 126 -18.97 -2.04 6.65
C SER A 126 -18.06 -1.14 7.50
N ALA A 127 -18.20 0.17 7.29
CA ALA A 127 -17.47 1.17 8.06
C ALA A 127 -17.83 1.15 9.57
N THR A 128 -18.98 0.59 9.92
CA THR A 128 -19.43 0.46 11.32
C THR A 128 -18.75 -0.69 12.06
N GLU A 129 -18.08 -1.59 11.35
CA GLU A 129 -17.36 -2.74 11.90
C GLU A 129 -15.86 -2.49 12.09
N ILE A 130 -15.39 -1.31 11.69
CA ILE A 130 -13.99 -0.90 11.84
C ILE A 130 -13.61 -0.94 13.32
N ARG A 131 -12.55 -1.69 13.64
CA ARG A 131 -12.01 -1.85 15.00
C ARG A 131 -10.71 -1.10 15.21
N SER A 132 -9.96 -0.92 14.12
CA SER A 132 -8.66 -0.26 14.14
C SER A 132 -8.50 0.71 12.98
N ALA A 133 -7.52 1.63 13.08
CA ALA A 133 -7.26 2.59 12.01
C ALA A 133 -6.86 1.92 10.70
N VAL A 134 -6.18 0.78 10.76
CA VAL A 134 -5.73 0.03 9.58
C VAL A 134 -6.86 -0.64 8.82
N ASP A 135 -7.97 -1.03 9.48
CA ASP A 135 -9.12 -1.66 8.84
C ASP A 135 -9.81 -0.74 7.82
N ARG A 136 -9.61 0.57 7.92
CA ARG A 136 -10.14 1.55 6.97
C ARG A 136 -9.46 1.50 5.60
N THR A 137 -8.21 1.11 5.55
CA THR A 137 -7.40 1.15 4.33
C THR A 137 -7.98 0.30 3.20
N PRO A 138 -8.45 -0.95 3.40
CA PRO A 138 -9.14 -1.72 2.37
C PRO A 138 -10.41 -1.05 1.84
N PHE A 139 -11.15 -0.30 2.68
CA PHE A 139 -12.32 0.46 2.23
C PHE A 139 -11.94 1.62 1.34
N HIS A 140 -10.93 2.38 1.74
CA HIS A 140 -10.42 3.48 0.92
C HIS A 140 -9.92 2.96 -0.43
N THR A 141 -9.21 1.84 -0.45
CA THR A 141 -8.73 1.23 -1.67
C THR A 141 -9.89 0.89 -2.59
N ARG A 142 -10.89 0.12 -2.13
CA ARG A 142 -12.08 -0.23 -2.94
C ARG A 142 -12.86 1.00 -3.42
N TYR A 143 -13.04 2.01 -2.56
CA TYR A 143 -13.75 3.23 -2.91
C TYR A 143 -13.03 4.00 -4.02
N LEU A 144 -11.71 4.09 -3.95
CA LEU A 144 -10.89 4.82 -4.90
C LEU A 144 -10.70 4.06 -6.21
N ASP A 145 -10.52 2.74 -6.17
CA ASP A 145 -10.37 1.89 -7.36
C ASP A 145 -11.60 1.98 -8.28
N ALA A 146 -12.78 2.15 -7.70
CA ALA A 146 -14.02 2.32 -8.46
C ALA A 146 -14.17 3.73 -9.10
N ARG A 147 -13.27 4.68 -8.79
CA ARG A 147 -13.40 6.10 -9.17
C ARG A 147 -12.16 6.69 -9.84
N ILE A 148 -11.02 6.06 -9.67
CA ILE A 148 -9.75 6.52 -10.27
C ILE A 148 -9.57 5.80 -11.59
N ASP A 149 -9.66 6.54 -12.69
CA ASP A 149 -9.21 6.11 -14.00
C ASP A 149 -7.75 6.55 -14.25
N ASP A 150 -7.22 6.19 -15.41
CA ASP A 150 -5.83 6.50 -15.76
C ASP A 150 -5.55 8.01 -15.84
N ASP A 151 -6.52 8.81 -16.27
CA ASP A 151 -6.39 10.26 -16.38
C ASP A 151 -6.34 10.90 -15.00
N LEU A 152 -7.28 10.54 -14.12
CA LEU A 152 -7.31 11.02 -12.74
C LEU A 152 -6.08 10.55 -11.96
N ALA A 153 -5.61 9.30 -12.17
CA ALA A 153 -4.37 8.82 -11.58
C ALA A 153 -3.17 9.68 -12.03
N GLY A 154 -3.18 10.13 -13.29
CA GLY A 154 -2.20 11.09 -13.82
C GLY A 154 -2.22 12.42 -13.08
N ASP A 155 -3.41 12.98 -12.87
CA ASP A 155 -3.58 14.25 -12.14
C ASP A 155 -3.17 14.13 -10.66
N VAL A 156 -3.53 13.03 -10.02
CA VAL A 156 -3.10 12.72 -8.64
C VAL A 156 -1.58 12.67 -8.55
N ARG A 157 -0.88 12.04 -9.49
CA ARG A 157 0.60 12.01 -9.51
C ARG A 157 1.20 13.42 -9.62
N VAL A 158 0.69 14.24 -10.54
CA VAL A 158 1.14 15.65 -10.69
C VAL A 158 0.92 16.42 -9.39
N PHE A 159 -0.26 16.28 -8.79
CA PHE A 159 -0.58 16.95 -7.53
C PHE A 159 0.30 16.47 -6.36
N LYS A 160 0.53 15.16 -6.24
CA LYS A 160 1.48 14.61 -5.25
C LYS A 160 2.88 15.21 -5.43
N ARG A 161 3.34 15.32 -6.67
CA ARG A 161 4.65 15.92 -6.97
C ARG A 161 4.71 17.38 -6.58
N PHE A 162 3.66 18.14 -6.84
CA PHE A 162 3.54 19.54 -6.40
C PHE A 162 3.62 19.63 -4.87
N LEU A 163 2.82 18.84 -4.15
CA LEU A 163 2.82 18.82 -2.68
C LEU A 163 4.19 18.41 -2.10
N LYS A 164 4.87 17.41 -2.70
CA LYS A 164 6.25 17.06 -2.33
C LYS A 164 7.21 18.26 -2.57
N GLY A 165 7.02 18.99 -3.66
CA GLY A 165 7.85 20.15 -4.02
C GLY A 165 7.76 21.32 -3.05
N ILE A 166 6.59 21.56 -2.48
CA ILE A 166 6.37 22.65 -1.49
C ILE A 166 6.49 22.16 -0.03
N GLY A 167 6.89 20.89 0.21
CA GLY A 167 7.02 20.33 1.55
C GLY A 167 5.70 20.09 2.29
N ALA A 168 4.58 19.98 1.56
CA ALA A 168 3.25 19.76 2.13
C ALA A 168 2.78 18.30 2.03
N TYR A 169 3.64 17.37 1.58
CA TYR A 169 3.35 15.96 1.46
C TYR A 169 4.23 15.14 2.41
N GLY A 170 3.61 14.35 3.27
CA GLY A 170 4.29 13.45 4.19
C GLY A 170 3.49 13.21 5.46
N SER A 171 3.77 12.10 6.13
CA SER A 171 3.15 11.70 7.40
C SER A 171 3.95 12.13 8.64
N ASP A 172 5.10 12.75 8.46
CA ASP A 172 5.95 13.21 9.56
C ASP A 172 5.30 14.35 10.35
N LEU A 173 5.54 14.37 11.67
CA LEU A 173 5.15 15.49 12.55
C LEU A 173 5.70 16.86 12.08
N LYS A 174 6.74 16.85 11.24
CA LYS A 174 7.35 18.06 10.65
C LYS A 174 6.67 18.49 9.35
N THR A 175 6.06 17.59 8.63
CA THR A 175 5.29 17.87 7.42
C THR A 175 3.81 17.93 7.78
N ARG A 176 3.28 19.14 7.90
CA ARG A 176 1.84 19.38 8.11
C ARG A 176 1.10 19.18 6.80
N GLY A 177 1.10 17.96 6.26
CA GLY A 177 0.63 17.74 4.92
C GLY A 177 -0.24 16.50 4.74
N PHE A 178 -0.67 16.31 3.51
CA PHE A 178 -1.44 15.17 3.08
C PHE A 178 -0.53 13.94 2.98
N SER A 179 -0.95 12.83 3.57
CA SER A 179 -0.43 11.50 3.27
C SER A 179 -1.39 10.81 2.30
N GLY A 180 -0.86 10.16 1.30
CA GLY A 180 -1.64 9.46 0.28
C GLY A 180 -2.22 8.15 0.72
#